data_d8514c2241b018442fa824a1c48edcac
#
_entry.id   d8514c2241b018442fa824a1c48edcac
#
_cell.length_a   1.000
_cell.length_b   1.000
_cell.length_c   1.000
_cell.angle_alpha   90.00
_cell.angle_beta   90.00
_cell.angle_gamma   90.00
#
_symmetry.space_group_name_H-M   'P 1'
#
loop_
_entity.id
_entity.type
_entity.pdbx_description
1 polymer ?
#
loop_
_entity_poly.entity_id
_entity_poly.type
_entity_poly.pdbx_seq_one_letter_code
_entity_poly.pdbx_strand_id
1 'polypeptide(L)'
;MKRNIFKTILLSACILQGGSALAQQEKAEPGKFSPTWESLSQYEVPEWFRNAKFGIWAHWGPQCQPEAGDWYGRGMYEEGGAAYKWHLEHYGHPSEFGFKDVINEWKAEKWNPERLVALFKKTGARYFFAMGNHHDNMDLWDSKYQSWNSVNMGPKRNVLGEWEKAARKNKLPFGVSIHSSHAWTWYETAQGADKKGPYAGISYDARVVTKEDGKGKWWEGYDPQELYVQNHALSGHAWVAWDWPEGTSVPPQSYYDNFFDRTVDMINKYHPDLVYFDDSVLPFWPINDTGLKVVSHYYNQNMKLHKGNLNAVVFGKKLEAKHKEAIVWDVEKGVPSECQDKAWQTCSCLGTWHYNRSAYEDNWYKSAETVIHMLIDIVSKNGNLLLSVPMKGNGTIDDKEEKILEDIAAWMEVNGEGIFDTRPWCIYGEGPSTETAIPLDGAGFNEGKNAPYTSADIRFVKKGKYLY
;
A
#
# COMPACT_ATOMS: atom_id res chain seq x y z
N MET A 1 -65.63 55.41 9.60
CA MET A 1 -64.37 55.05 10.25
C MET A 1 -64.04 53.61 9.88
N LYS A 2 -63.16 53.40 8.84
CA LYS A 2 -62.65 52.06 8.50
C LYS A 2 -61.12 52.13 8.64
N ARG A 3 -60.58 51.33 9.55
CA ARG A 3 -59.14 51.20 9.79
C ARG A 3 -58.57 50.14 8.82
N ASN A 4 -57.70 50.57 7.94
CA ASN A 4 -56.86 49.68 7.12
C ASN A 4 -55.68 49.21 7.96
N ILE A 5 -55.54 47.87 8.08
CA ILE A 5 -54.37 47.23 8.65
C ILE A 5 -53.49 46.75 7.51
N PHE A 6 -52.35 47.43 7.30
CA PHE A 6 -51.28 46.96 6.44
C PHE A 6 -50.52 45.83 7.17
N LYS A 7 -50.54 44.61 6.60
CA LYS A 7 -49.66 43.50 7.02
C LYS A 7 -48.36 43.59 6.21
N THR A 8 -47.30 43.99 6.86
CA THR A 8 -45.95 43.92 6.34
C THR A 8 -45.47 42.47 6.40
N ILE A 9 -45.26 41.82 5.25
CA ILE A 9 -44.63 40.50 5.15
C ILE A 9 -43.13 40.73 5.10
N LEU A 10 -42.38 40.40 6.15
CA LEU A 10 -40.94 40.31 6.13
C LEU A 10 -40.56 38.98 5.46
N LEU A 11 -40.02 39.04 4.24
CA LEU A 11 -39.35 37.93 3.60
C LEU A 11 -37.93 37.82 4.21
N SER A 12 -37.71 36.90 5.12
CA SER A 12 -36.37 36.54 5.57
C SER A 12 -35.71 35.68 4.47
N ALA A 13 -34.81 36.26 3.70
CA ALA A 13 -33.93 35.52 2.81
C ALA A 13 -32.86 34.82 3.65
N CYS A 14 -33.01 33.53 3.89
CA CYS A 14 -31.91 32.69 4.38
C CYS A 14 -30.89 32.53 3.27
N ILE A 15 -29.83 33.31 3.30
CA ILE A 15 -28.64 33.04 2.50
C ILE A 15 -27.95 31.85 3.14
N LEU A 16 -28.14 30.66 2.55
CA LEU A 16 -27.29 29.51 2.81
C LEU A 16 -25.91 29.81 2.23
N GLN A 17 -25.05 30.38 3.05
CA GLN A 17 -23.60 30.34 2.79
C GLN A 17 -23.15 28.90 2.98
N GLY A 18 -23.06 28.16 1.87
CA GLY A 18 -22.30 26.93 1.79
C GLY A 18 -20.80 27.21 1.92
N GLY A 19 -20.37 27.53 3.12
CA GLY A 19 -18.95 27.52 3.45
C GLY A 19 -18.52 26.07 3.53
N SER A 20 -17.69 25.63 2.59
CA SER A 20 -16.89 24.42 2.78
C SER A 20 -16.08 24.64 4.05
N ALA A 21 -16.48 24.03 5.16
CA ALA A 21 -15.67 24.02 6.34
C ALA A 21 -14.38 23.27 5.97
N LEU A 22 -13.28 23.99 5.83
CA LEU A 22 -11.96 23.38 5.72
C LEU A 22 -11.82 22.45 6.92
N ALA A 23 -11.53 21.18 6.66
CA ALA A 23 -11.27 20.22 7.73
C ALA A 23 -10.12 20.77 8.59
N GLN A 24 -10.31 20.74 9.89
CA GLN A 24 -9.28 21.21 10.82
C GLN A 24 -8.06 20.31 10.69
N GLN A 25 -6.87 20.90 10.52
CA GLN A 25 -5.61 20.17 10.44
C GLN A 25 -5.44 19.25 11.65
N GLU A 26 -4.99 18.02 11.39
CA GLU A 26 -4.71 17.03 12.42
C GLU A 26 -3.49 17.46 13.26
N LYS A 27 -3.49 17.03 14.51
CA LYS A 27 -2.36 17.28 15.41
C LYS A 27 -1.67 15.98 15.76
N ALA A 28 -0.34 16.00 15.72
CA ALA A 28 0.44 14.86 16.18
C ALA A 28 0.14 14.56 17.66
N GLU A 29 -0.04 13.27 18.01
CA GLU A 29 -0.21 12.83 19.40
C GLU A 29 1.11 13.08 20.15
N PRO A 30 1.09 13.87 21.24
CA PRO A 30 2.28 14.09 22.05
C PRO A 30 2.64 12.85 22.87
N GLY A 31 3.92 12.62 23.16
CA GLY A 31 4.33 11.50 23.97
C GLY A 31 5.83 11.28 24.04
N LYS A 32 6.24 10.04 24.22
CA LYS A 32 7.64 9.62 24.35
C LYS A 32 8.47 9.94 23.10
N PHE A 33 7.88 9.78 21.91
CA PHE A 33 8.58 9.92 20.65
C PHE A 33 8.40 11.32 20.05
N SER A 34 9.51 11.94 19.67
CA SER A 34 9.56 13.16 18.86
C SER A 34 9.87 12.81 17.41
N PRO A 35 9.56 13.69 16.43
CA PRO A 35 9.77 13.40 15.00
C PRO A 35 11.24 13.57 14.59
N THR A 36 12.13 12.85 15.25
CA THR A 36 13.56 12.80 14.96
C THR A 36 14.07 11.36 15.00
N TRP A 37 15.05 11.02 14.17
CA TRP A 37 15.66 9.69 14.17
C TRP A 37 16.21 9.30 15.53
N GLU A 38 16.83 10.24 16.26
CA GLU A 38 17.36 10.01 17.60
C GLU A 38 16.24 9.57 18.57
N SER A 39 15.11 10.27 18.58
CA SER A 39 13.99 9.89 19.44
C SER A 39 13.36 8.56 19.01
N LEU A 40 13.17 8.36 17.71
CA LEU A 40 12.55 7.15 17.17
C LEU A 40 13.45 5.91 17.35
N SER A 41 14.78 6.05 17.47
CA SER A 41 15.70 4.94 17.71
C SER A 41 15.54 4.24 19.06
N GLN A 42 14.69 4.79 19.96
CA GLN A 42 14.26 4.10 21.17
C GLN A 42 13.18 3.03 20.93
N TYR A 43 12.85 2.76 19.65
CA TYR A 43 11.91 1.75 19.24
C TYR A 43 12.46 0.35 19.46
N GLU A 44 11.60 -0.54 19.94
CA GLU A 44 11.87 -1.97 20.00
C GLU A 44 10.80 -2.73 19.23
N VAL A 45 11.22 -3.67 18.39
CA VAL A 45 10.30 -4.47 17.60
C VAL A 45 9.45 -5.35 18.53
N PRO A 46 8.11 -5.26 18.48
CA PRO A 46 7.24 -6.05 19.34
C PRO A 46 7.44 -7.54 19.16
N GLU A 47 7.41 -8.27 20.28
CA GLU A 47 7.60 -9.73 20.30
C GLU A 47 6.57 -10.46 19.45
N TRP A 48 5.32 -9.98 19.42
CA TRP A 48 4.28 -10.59 18.61
C TRP A 48 4.63 -10.59 17.11
N PHE A 49 5.28 -9.53 16.60
CA PHE A 49 5.69 -9.45 15.20
C PHE A 49 6.85 -10.41 14.92
N ARG A 50 7.82 -10.50 15.84
CA ARG A 50 8.91 -11.47 15.73
C ARG A 50 8.42 -12.91 15.72
N ASN A 51 7.28 -13.19 16.35
CA ASN A 51 6.63 -14.50 16.43
C ASN A 51 5.75 -14.82 15.22
N ALA A 52 5.23 -13.81 14.56
CA ALA A 52 4.22 -13.93 13.51
C ALA A 52 4.74 -14.61 12.23
N LYS A 53 5.95 -14.33 11.78
CA LYS A 53 6.67 -14.94 10.66
C LYS A 53 6.02 -14.86 9.28
N PHE A 54 4.69 -14.91 9.17
CA PHE A 54 3.97 -14.93 7.92
C PHE A 54 2.75 -14.02 7.97
N GLY A 55 2.66 -13.10 7.01
CA GLY A 55 1.52 -12.23 6.78
C GLY A 55 1.03 -12.32 5.34
N ILE A 56 -0.22 -11.92 5.13
CA ILE A 56 -0.79 -11.79 3.78
C ILE A 56 -1.21 -10.34 3.54
N TRP A 57 -1.00 -9.90 2.31
CA TRP A 57 -1.33 -8.57 1.84
C TRP A 57 -2.37 -8.63 0.70
N ALA A 58 -3.45 -7.90 0.84
CA ALA A 58 -4.35 -7.61 -0.26
C ALA A 58 -3.93 -6.29 -0.90
N HIS A 59 -3.06 -6.36 -1.92
CA HIS A 59 -2.62 -5.22 -2.71
C HIS A 59 -3.69 -4.88 -3.76
N TRP A 60 -4.80 -4.30 -3.30
CA TRP A 60 -6.04 -4.19 -4.05
C TRP A 60 -6.67 -2.81 -3.98
N GLY A 61 -7.05 -2.30 -5.16
CA GLY A 61 -7.66 -1.01 -5.37
C GLY A 61 -8.12 -0.84 -6.81
N PRO A 62 -8.42 0.38 -7.27
CA PRO A 62 -8.96 0.63 -8.61
C PRO A 62 -8.04 0.22 -9.75
N GLN A 63 -6.73 0.14 -9.53
CA GLN A 63 -5.78 -0.35 -10.54
C GLN A 63 -5.99 -1.82 -10.91
N CYS A 64 -6.71 -2.58 -10.07
CA CYS A 64 -7.08 -3.97 -10.38
C CYS A 64 -8.29 -4.06 -11.31
N GLN A 65 -9.03 -2.98 -11.56
CA GLN A 65 -10.24 -2.99 -12.39
C GLN A 65 -9.97 -3.45 -13.83
N PRO A 66 -8.91 -2.99 -14.51
CA PRO A 66 -8.59 -3.44 -15.85
C PRO A 66 -8.01 -4.85 -15.94
N GLU A 67 -7.60 -5.44 -14.83
CA GLU A 67 -6.91 -6.74 -14.76
C GLU A 67 -5.65 -6.80 -15.65
N ALA A 68 -4.95 -5.67 -15.79
CA ALA A 68 -3.80 -5.48 -16.70
C ALA A 68 -2.45 -5.29 -15.96
N GLY A 69 -2.39 -5.66 -14.67
CA GLY A 69 -1.15 -5.70 -13.89
C GLY A 69 -0.77 -4.40 -13.21
N ASP A 70 0.53 -4.32 -12.89
CA ASP A 70 1.06 -3.29 -12.01
C ASP A 70 1.10 -1.90 -12.66
N TRP A 71 0.84 -0.87 -11.83
CA TRP A 71 0.96 0.53 -12.22
C TRP A 71 0.09 0.95 -13.41
N TYR A 72 -1.04 0.28 -13.58
CA TYR A 72 -1.94 0.57 -14.69
C TYR A 72 -2.30 2.05 -14.79
N GLY A 73 -2.62 2.71 -13.66
CA GLY A 73 -3.00 4.12 -13.62
C GLY A 73 -1.90 5.10 -14.09
N ARG A 74 -0.63 4.65 -14.11
CA ARG A 74 0.49 5.36 -14.73
C ARG A 74 0.68 4.92 -16.18
N GLY A 75 0.77 3.61 -16.39
CA GLY A 75 1.12 3.02 -17.68
C GLY A 75 0.09 3.29 -18.79
N MET A 76 -1.18 3.53 -18.44
CA MET A 76 -2.21 3.92 -19.41
C MET A 76 -1.95 5.28 -20.08
N TYR A 77 -1.06 6.09 -19.50
CA TYR A 77 -0.61 7.38 -20.06
C TYR A 77 0.78 7.30 -20.72
N GLU A 78 1.33 6.12 -20.91
CA GLU A 78 2.63 5.91 -21.56
C GLU A 78 2.42 5.37 -22.98
N GLU A 79 2.37 6.31 -23.98
CA GLU A 79 2.12 5.99 -25.39
C GLU A 79 2.92 4.76 -25.87
N GLY A 80 2.23 3.77 -26.42
CA GLY A 80 2.83 2.56 -26.98
C GLY A 80 3.18 1.48 -25.95
N GLY A 81 3.07 1.75 -24.64
CA GLY A 81 3.20 0.77 -23.57
C GLY A 81 2.09 -0.28 -23.57
N ALA A 82 2.25 -1.37 -22.82
CA ALA A 82 1.25 -2.45 -22.75
C ALA A 82 -0.08 -1.96 -22.16
N ALA A 83 -0.02 -1.24 -21.02
CA ALA A 83 -1.20 -0.70 -20.36
C ALA A 83 -1.91 0.36 -21.22
N TYR A 84 -1.15 1.21 -21.97
CA TYR A 84 -1.71 2.18 -22.90
C TYR A 84 -2.47 1.48 -24.04
N LYS A 85 -1.87 0.45 -24.67
CA LYS A 85 -2.52 -0.31 -25.74
C LYS A 85 -3.79 -1.00 -25.26
N TRP A 86 -3.72 -1.62 -24.09
CA TRP A 86 -4.88 -2.22 -23.44
C TRP A 86 -5.98 -1.19 -23.20
N HIS A 87 -5.61 -0.02 -22.67
CA HIS A 87 -6.54 1.04 -22.37
C HIS A 87 -7.23 1.56 -23.64
N LEU A 88 -6.45 1.83 -24.68
CA LEU A 88 -6.97 2.31 -25.96
C LEU A 88 -7.96 1.32 -26.60
N GLU A 89 -7.71 0.02 -26.47
CA GLU A 89 -8.58 -1.03 -27.01
C GLU A 89 -9.88 -1.19 -26.22
N HIS A 90 -9.85 -1.06 -24.89
CA HIS A 90 -10.97 -1.40 -24.04
C HIS A 90 -11.78 -0.19 -23.53
N TYR A 91 -11.14 0.96 -23.40
CA TYR A 91 -11.74 2.18 -22.83
C TYR A 91 -11.67 3.39 -23.76
N GLY A 92 -10.83 3.38 -24.79
CA GLY A 92 -10.57 4.51 -25.65
C GLY A 92 -9.36 5.32 -25.21
N HIS A 93 -9.21 6.54 -25.79
CA HIS A 93 -8.02 7.36 -25.55
C HIS A 93 -8.05 8.01 -24.15
N PRO A 94 -6.89 8.14 -23.45
CA PRO A 94 -6.81 8.71 -22.10
C PRO A 94 -7.22 10.19 -21.99
N SER A 95 -7.42 10.90 -23.09
CA SER A 95 -8.03 12.24 -23.09
C SER A 95 -9.54 12.24 -22.89
N GLU A 96 -10.21 11.10 -23.18
CA GLU A 96 -11.66 10.95 -23.11
C GLU A 96 -12.09 10.09 -21.93
N PHE A 97 -11.34 9.04 -21.66
CA PHE A 97 -11.54 8.11 -20.55
C PHE A 97 -10.24 7.98 -19.76
N GLY A 98 -10.10 8.74 -18.69
CA GLY A 98 -8.91 8.76 -17.85
C GLY A 98 -8.98 7.81 -16.68
N PHE A 99 -7.95 7.79 -15.84
CA PHE A 99 -7.91 6.90 -14.68
C PHE A 99 -9.04 7.17 -13.67
N LYS A 100 -9.51 8.43 -13.55
CA LYS A 100 -10.70 8.75 -12.76
C LYS A 100 -11.93 7.94 -13.20
N ASP A 101 -12.06 7.67 -14.50
CA ASP A 101 -13.17 6.90 -15.05
C ASP A 101 -12.99 5.41 -14.76
N VAL A 102 -11.76 4.89 -14.76
CA VAL A 102 -11.42 3.53 -14.28
C VAL A 102 -11.80 3.37 -12.81
N ILE A 103 -11.54 4.37 -11.98
CA ILE A 103 -11.99 4.40 -10.57
C ILE A 103 -13.50 4.24 -10.48
N ASN A 104 -14.25 4.95 -11.35
CA ASN A 104 -15.70 4.83 -11.34
C ASN A 104 -16.20 3.45 -11.79
N GLU A 105 -15.50 2.78 -12.70
CA GLU A 105 -15.84 1.42 -13.14
C GLU A 105 -15.55 0.35 -12.07
N TRP A 106 -14.65 0.63 -11.13
CA TRP A 106 -14.32 -0.30 -10.05
C TRP A 106 -15.47 -0.41 -9.04
N LYS A 107 -16.27 -1.48 -9.11
CA LYS A 107 -17.48 -1.67 -8.26
C LYS A 107 -17.28 -2.67 -7.12
N ALA A 108 -16.27 -3.53 -7.18
CA ALA A 108 -16.01 -4.54 -6.15
C ALA A 108 -17.24 -5.41 -5.81
N GLU A 109 -18.08 -5.74 -6.81
CA GLU A 109 -19.43 -6.26 -6.63
C GLU A 109 -19.49 -7.67 -6.03
N LYS A 110 -18.39 -8.42 -6.09
CA LYS A 110 -18.30 -9.78 -5.53
C LYS A 110 -17.40 -9.84 -4.28
N TRP A 111 -16.93 -8.68 -3.81
CA TRP A 111 -16.00 -8.63 -2.71
C TRP A 111 -16.62 -9.04 -1.38
N ASN A 112 -16.00 -10.02 -0.74
CA ASN A 112 -16.36 -10.52 0.59
C ASN A 112 -15.11 -10.58 1.48
N PRO A 113 -14.81 -9.53 2.25
CA PRO A 113 -13.62 -9.46 3.08
C PRO A 113 -13.59 -10.52 4.18
N GLU A 114 -14.73 -10.92 4.74
CA GLU A 114 -14.78 -11.94 5.79
C GLU A 114 -14.32 -13.31 5.28
N ARG A 115 -14.79 -13.70 4.08
CA ARG A 115 -14.37 -14.96 3.44
C ARG A 115 -12.87 -14.95 3.14
N LEU A 116 -12.37 -13.86 2.58
CA LEU A 116 -10.97 -13.76 2.17
C LEU A 116 -10.03 -13.76 3.37
N VAL A 117 -10.31 -12.97 4.40
CA VAL A 117 -9.47 -12.94 5.60
C VAL A 117 -9.51 -14.28 6.36
N ALA A 118 -10.67 -14.98 6.36
CA ALA A 118 -10.76 -16.32 6.92
C ALA A 118 -9.89 -17.33 6.14
N LEU A 119 -9.87 -17.25 4.81
CA LEU A 119 -8.99 -18.05 3.95
C LEU A 119 -7.52 -17.72 4.23
N PHE A 120 -7.14 -16.44 4.27
CA PHE A 120 -5.78 -16.00 4.56
C PHE A 120 -5.29 -16.49 5.93
N LYS A 121 -6.15 -16.45 6.94
CA LYS A 121 -5.84 -17.03 8.25
C LYS A 121 -5.65 -18.54 8.17
N LYS A 122 -6.50 -19.26 7.43
CA LYS A 122 -6.38 -20.71 7.22
C LYS A 122 -5.07 -21.06 6.51
N THR A 123 -4.60 -20.21 5.59
CA THR A 123 -3.29 -20.35 4.92
C THR A 123 -2.10 -20.24 5.91
N GLY A 124 -2.34 -19.77 7.12
CA GLY A 124 -1.32 -19.63 8.17
C GLY A 124 -0.93 -18.17 8.46
N ALA A 125 -1.58 -17.18 7.84
CA ALA A 125 -1.28 -15.78 8.11
C ALA A 125 -1.49 -15.44 9.59
N ARG A 126 -0.51 -14.74 10.18
CA ARG A 126 -0.52 -14.23 11.55
C ARG A 126 -0.72 -12.72 11.62
N TYR A 127 -0.69 -12.02 10.50
CA TYR A 127 -1.10 -10.64 10.33
C TYR A 127 -1.60 -10.43 8.90
N PHE A 128 -2.38 -9.39 8.70
CA PHE A 128 -2.99 -9.09 7.41
C PHE A 128 -2.82 -7.62 7.08
N PHE A 129 -2.40 -7.31 5.85
CA PHE A 129 -2.32 -5.97 5.32
C PHE A 129 -3.41 -5.70 4.29
N ALA A 130 -4.01 -4.52 4.37
CA ALA A 130 -4.82 -3.93 3.32
C ALA A 130 -4.17 -2.63 2.83
N MET A 131 -4.48 -2.24 1.61
CA MET A 131 -4.06 -0.97 1.06
C MET A 131 -4.95 0.15 1.58
N GLY A 132 -4.35 1.22 2.12
CA GLY A 132 -5.05 2.45 2.45
C GLY A 132 -5.20 3.33 1.20
N ASN A 133 -4.12 3.51 0.47
CA ASN A 133 -4.09 4.11 -0.86
C ASN A 133 -2.86 3.61 -1.62
N HIS A 134 -2.87 3.80 -2.95
CA HIS A 134 -1.71 3.58 -3.80
C HIS A 134 -1.19 4.91 -4.36
N HIS A 135 -0.21 4.88 -5.26
CA HIS A 135 0.28 6.06 -5.97
C HIS A 135 -0.79 6.74 -6.83
N ASP A 136 -1.90 6.05 -7.09
CA ASP A 136 -3.08 6.62 -7.76
C ASP A 136 -3.84 7.65 -6.92
N ASN A 137 -3.41 7.84 -5.67
CA ASN A 137 -3.88 8.88 -4.75
C ASN A 137 -5.36 8.76 -4.30
N MET A 138 -6.03 7.63 -4.60
CA MET A 138 -7.38 7.35 -4.11
C MET A 138 -7.33 6.74 -2.71
N ASP A 139 -8.02 7.33 -1.75
CA ASP A 139 -8.15 6.77 -0.41
C ASP A 139 -9.21 5.64 -0.39
N LEU A 140 -8.88 4.50 0.22
CA LEU A 140 -9.78 3.36 0.31
C LEU A 140 -10.64 3.34 1.60
N TRP A 141 -10.74 4.50 2.27
CA TRP A 141 -11.55 4.71 3.47
C TRP A 141 -12.37 5.99 3.37
N ASP A 142 -13.22 6.23 4.35
CA ASP A 142 -13.96 7.47 4.56
C ASP A 142 -13.01 8.60 5.02
N SER A 143 -12.20 9.09 4.10
CA SER A 143 -11.20 10.13 4.33
C SER A 143 -11.86 11.49 4.44
N LYS A 144 -11.45 12.29 5.45
CA LYS A 144 -11.89 13.68 5.60
C LYS A 144 -11.12 14.66 4.70
N TYR A 145 -9.95 14.25 4.23
CA TYR A 145 -8.96 15.11 3.58
C TYR A 145 -8.74 14.78 2.10
N GLN A 146 -9.36 13.70 1.61
CA GLN A 146 -9.35 13.31 0.20
C GLN A 146 -10.78 13.01 -0.25
N SER A 147 -11.31 13.83 -1.15
CA SER A 147 -12.65 13.65 -1.70
C SER A 147 -12.73 12.45 -2.66
N TRP A 148 -11.60 12.11 -3.30
CA TRP A 148 -11.46 10.93 -4.15
C TRP A 148 -11.18 9.70 -3.27
N ASN A 149 -12.27 9.12 -2.75
CA ASN A 149 -12.20 7.97 -1.86
C ASN A 149 -13.27 6.93 -2.19
N SER A 150 -13.07 5.71 -1.67
CA SER A 150 -13.91 4.54 -2.00
C SER A 150 -15.35 4.62 -1.45
N VAL A 151 -15.63 5.56 -0.56
CA VAL A 151 -17.01 5.81 -0.05
C VAL A 151 -17.77 6.70 -1.01
N ASN A 152 -17.10 7.70 -1.60
CA ASN A 152 -17.72 8.66 -2.49
C ASN A 152 -17.90 8.11 -3.92
N MET A 153 -16.99 7.24 -4.37
CA MET A 153 -16.97 6.75 -5.74
C MET A 153 -16.50 5.29 -5.84
N GLY A 154 -16.47 4.75 -7.05
CA GLY A 154 -16.13 3.35 -7.25
C GLY A 154 -17.12 2.42 -6.54
N PRO A 155 -16.68 1.61 -5.56
CA PRO A 155 -17.50 0.66 -4.86
C PRO A 155 -18.52 1.30 -3.90
N LYS A 156 -18.35 2.59 -3.57
CA LYS A 156 -19.15 3.32 -2.58
C LYS A 156 -19.22 2.60 -1.23
N ARG A 157 -18.09 2.09 -0.81
CA ARG A 157 -17.89 1.33 0.43
C ARG A 157 -16.64 1.80 1.15
N ASN A 158 -16.66 1.72 2.47
CA ASN A 158 -15.45 1.93 3.28
C ASN A 158 -14.57 0.66 3.23
N VAL A 159 -13.80 0.53 2.14
CA VAL A 159 -13.01 -0.68 1.84
C VAL A 159 -12.05 -1.00 2.98
N LEU A 160 -11.26 -0.01 3.43
CA LEU A 160 -10.29 -0.21 4.51
C LEU A 160 -10.97 -0.60 5.83
N GLY A 161 -12.09 0.06 6.17
CA GLY A 161 -12.83 -0.25 7.41
C GLY A 161 -13.49 -1.63 7.38
N GLU A 162 -13.89 -2.13 6.23
CA GLU A 162 -14.43 -3.50 6.11
C GLU A 162 -13.31 -4.55 6.20
N TRP A 163 -12.12 -4.29 5.64
CA TRP A 163 -10.93 -5.13 5.85
C TRP A 163 -10.52 -5.19 7.32
N GLU A 164 -10.47 -4.02 7.98
CA GLU A 164 -10.15 -3.95 9.41
C GLU A 164 -11.10 -4.81 10.25
N LYS A 165 -12.40 -4.66 10.05
CA LYS A 165 -13.42 -5.47 10.76
C LYS A 165 -13.23 -6.97 10.54
N ALA A 166 -12.95 -7.37 9.29
CA ALA A 166 -12.71 -8.77 8.95
C ALA A 166 -11.42 -9.30 9.62
N ALA A 167 -10.35 -8.52 9.64
CA ALA A 167 -9.09 -8.86 10.32
C ALA A 167 -9.30 -9.02 11.83
N ARG A 168 -9.95 -8.05 12.48
CA ARG A 168 -10.24 -8.10 13.93
C ARG A 168 -11.14 -9.29 14.30
N LYS A 169 -12.18 -9.56 13.51
CA LYS A 169 -13.04 -10.74 13.70
C LYS A 169 -12.25 -12.05 13.66
N ASN A 170 -11.23 -12.12 12.81
CA ASN A 170 -10.34 -13.26 12.71
C ASN A 170 -9.16 -13.20 13.71
N LYS A 171 -9.09 -12.20 14.58
CA LYS A 171 -8.00 -11.97 15.55
C LYS A 171 -6.63 -11.88 14.88
N LEU A 172 -6.56 -11.28 13.71
CA LEU A 172 -5.31 -10.94 13.03
C LEU A 172 -4.94 -9.48 13.33
N PRO A 173 -3.69 -9.21 13.72
CA PRO A 173 -3.14 -7.87 13.64
C PRO A 173 -3.36 -7.29 12.25
N PHE A 174 -3.79 -6.02 12.20
CA PHE A 174 -4.18 -5.33 10.98
C PHE A 174 -3.13 -4.33 10.56
N GLY A 175 -2.64 -4.45 9.35
CA GLY A 175 -1.70 -3.54 8.72
C GLY A 175 -2.33 -2.71 7.62
N VAL A 176 -1.82 -1.50 7.43
CA VAL A 176 -2.24 -0.60 6.34
C VAL A 176 -1.02 -0.12 5.58
N SER A 177 -1.07 -0.17 4.25
CA SER A 177 -0.04 0.40 3.39
C SER A 177 -0.49 1.72 2.78
N ILE A 178 0.43 2.69 2.76
CA ILE A 178 0.26 4.06 2.25
C ILE A 178 1.32 4.32 1.20
N HIS A 179 0.92 4.69 -0.01
CA HIS A 179 1.81 4.88 -1.16
C HIS A 179 1.70 6.30 -1.75
N SER A 180 0.78 7.12 -1.28
CA SER A 180 0.42 8.40 -1.92
C SER A 180 1.49 9.49 -1.81
N SER A 181 2.57 9.30 -1.04
CA SER A 181 3.72 10.23 -1.00
C SER A 181 4.30 10.50 -2.40
N HIS A 182 4.36 9.46 -3.23
CA HIS A 182 4.88 9.52 -4.59
C HIS A 182 3.83 9.79 -5.67
N ALA A 183 2.54 9.99 -5.36
CA ALA A 183 1.54 10.34 -6.36
C ALA A 183 1.96 11.57 -7.19
N TRP A 184 2.65 12.52 -6.57
CA TRP A 184 3.20 13.73 -7.18
C TRP A 184 4.09 13.46 -8.40
N THR A 185 5.04 12.55 -8.30
CA THR A 185 5.96 12.19 -9.39
C THR A 185 5.46 11.00 -10.22
N TRP A 186 4.68 10.13 -9.61
CA TRP A 186 4.18 8.92 -10.27
C TRP A 186 3.20 9.23 -11.40
N TYR A 187 2.33 10.22 -11.23
CA TYR A 187 1.37 10.64 -12.25
C TYR A 187 1.96 11.58 -13.33
N GLU A 188 3.22 11.95 -13.30
CA GLU A 188 3.80 12.88 -14.29
C GLU A 188 3.62 12.44 -15.74
N THR A 189 3.52 11.13 -16.02
CA THR A 189 3.20 10.61 -17.35
C THR A 189 1.84 11.10 -17.85
N ALA A 190 0.90 11.31 -16.95
CA ALA A 190 -0.44 11.79 -17.27
C ALA A 190 -0.50 13.29 -17.67
N GLN A 191 0.60 14.04 -17.51
CA GLN A 191 0.74 15.40 -18.06
C GLN A 191 1.04 15.39 -19.58
N GLY A 192 1.25 14.23 -20.19
CA GLY A 192 1.69 14.07 -21.57
C GLY A 192 0.57 14.18 -22.60
N ALA A 193 0.95 13.84 -23.81
CA ALA A 193 0.10 13.69 -24.98
C ALA A 193 0.76 12.67 -25.91
N ASP A 194 -0.01 12.08 -26.80
CA ASP A 194 0.54 11.23 -27.85
C ASP A 194 1.48 12.02 -28.75
N LYS A 195 2.58 11.42 -29.14
CA LYS A 195 3.58 11.98 -30.06
C LYS A 195 3.29 11.62 -31.51
N LYS A 196 2.52 10.55 -31.74
CA LYS A 196 2.25 9.97 -33.06
C LYS A 196 0.80 9.51 -33.18
N GLY A 197 0.40 9.16 -34.43
CA GLY A 197 -0.93 8.59 -34.68
C GLY A 197 -2.08 9.62 -34.69
N PRO A 198 -3.33 9.13 -34.64
CA PRO A 198 -4.51 9.98 -34.77
C PRO A 198 -4.75 10.93 -33.60
N TYR A 199 -4.15 10.66 -32.45
CA TYR A 199 -4.26 11.46 -31.23
C TYR A 199 -3.04 12.34 -30.97
N ALA A 200 -2.12 12.46 -31.92
CA ALA A 200 -0.88 13.24 -31.76
C ALA A 200 -1.16 14.68 -31.30
N GLY A 201 -0.54 15.09 -30.20
CA GLY A 201 -0.69 16.42 -29.60
C GLY A 201 -1.95 16.61 -28.76
N ILE A 202 -2.82 15.61 -28.63
CA ILE A 202 -4.00 15.68 -27.77
C ILE A 202 -3.55 15.36 -26.33
N SER A 203 -3.67 16.35 -25.43
CA SER A 203 -3.31 16.18 -24.02
C SER A 203 -4.18 15.13 -23.33
N TYR A 204 -3.57 14.33 -22.49
CA TYR A 204 -4.30 13.42 -21.62
C TYR A 204 -5.14 14.18 -20.58
N ASP A 205 -6.17 13.53 -20.04
CA ASP A 205 -7.15 14.16 -19.17
C ASP A 205 -6.55 14.75 -17.88
N ALA A 206 -5.64 14.05 -17.23
CA ALA A 206 -5.11 14.43 -15.93
C ALA A 206 -4.50 15.84 -15.85
N ARG A 207 -4.01 16.39 -16.97
CA ARG A 207 -3.44 17.72 -17.03
C ARG A 207 -4.48 18.81 -17.27
N VAL A 208 -5.53 18.51 -18.03
CA VAL A 208 -6.41 19.52 -18.60
C VAL A 208 -7.79 19.58 -17.98
N VAL A 209 -8.27 18.47 -17.37
CA VAL A 209 -9.60 18.47 -16.76
C VAL A 209 -9.62 19.24 -15.44
N THR A 210 -10.68 20.04 -15.31
CA THR A 210 -10.95 20.87 -14.14
C THR A 210 -12.25 20.47 -13.48
N LYS A 211 -12.53 20.96 -12.28
CA LYS A 211 -13.78 20.72 -11.57
C LYS A 211 -15.02 21.13 -12.39
N GLU A 212 -14.92 22.20 -13.16
CA GLU A 212 -16.00 22.74 -14.00
C GLU A 212 -16.37 21.78 -15.14
N ASP A 213 -15.40 21.01 -15.67
CA ASP A 213 -15.64 20.01 -16.72
C ASP A 213 -16.48 18.83 -16.22
N GLY A 214 -16.64 18.69 -14.91
CA GLY A 214 -17.48 17.68 -14.26
C GLY A 214 -18.97 17.95 -14.34
N LYS A 215 -19.38 19.17 -14.74
CA LYS A 215 -20.79 19.52 -14.76
C LYS A 215 -21.60 18.59 -15.67
N GLY A 216 -22.63 17.95 -15.09
CA GLY A 216 -23.46 16.95 -15.77
C GLY A 216 -22.78 15.59 -15.96
N LYS A 217 -21.57 15.36 -15.43
CA LYS A 217 -20.87 14.07 -15.45
C LYS A 217 -20.94 13.38 -14.10
N TRP A 218 -20.54 12.11 -14.03
CA TRP A 218 -20.56 11.30 -12.82
C TRP A 218 -19.71 11.86 -11.67
N TRP A 219 -18.69 12.69 -12.00
CA TRP A 219 -17.78 13.31 -11.04
C TRP A 219 -18.06 14.80 -10.78
N GLU A 220 -19.30 15.26 -11.07
CA GLU A 220 -19.73 16.63 -10.78
C GLU A 220 -19.50 16.97 -9.29
N GLY A 221 -18.85 18.12 -9.05
CA GLY A 221 -18.51 18.56 -7.69
C GLY A 221 -17.15 18.12 -7.17
N TYR A 222 -16.51 17.14 -7.79
CA TYR A 222 -15.14 16.70 -7.44
C TYR A 222 -14.12 17.40 -8.33
N ASP A 223 -12.96 17.75 -7.75
CA ASP A 223 -11.85 18.33 -8.50
C ASP A 223 -10.88 17.21 -8.90
N PRO A 224 -10.68 16.93 -10.20
CA PRO A 224 -9.72 15.91 -10.64
C PRO A 224 -8.27 16.22 -10.21
N GLN A 225 -7.93 17.47 -9.92
CA GLN A 225 -6.60 17.84 -9.44
C GLN A 225 -6.35 17.42 -7.99
N GLU A 226 -7.37 17.14 -7.18
CA GLU A 226 -7.21 16.50 -5.89
C GLU A 226 -6.76 15.03 -6.02
N LEU A 227 -7.12 14.36 -7.12
CA LEU A 227 -6.68 13.01 -7.45
C LEU A 227 -5.31 13.01 -8.13
N TYR A 228 -5.21 13.69 -9.26
CA TYR A 228 -4.04 13.62 -10.13
C TYR A 228 -2.83 14.40 -9.62
N VAL A 229 -3.06 15.50 -8.90
CA VAL A 229 -2.03 16.41 -8.35
C VAL A 229 -1.00 16.86 -9.38
N GLN A 230 -1.41 17.05 -10.65
CA GLN A 230 -0.50 17.28 -11.78
C GLN A 230 -0.45 18.74 -12.26
N ASN A 231 -0.84 19.69 -11.43
CA ASN A 231 -0.70 21.11 -11.71
C ASN A 231 0.68 21.65 -11.27
N HIS A 232 1.76 21.04 -11.79
CA HIS A 232 3.14 21.43 -11.50
C HIS A 232 4.08 21.15 -12.69
N ALA A 233 5.30 21.66 -12.64
CA ALA A 233 6.31 21.36 -13.65
C ALA A 233 6.77 19.89 -13.53
N LEU A 234 7.06 19.27 -14.68
CA LEU A 234 7.61 17.91 -14.73
C LEU A 234 8.98 17.86 -14.05
N SER A 235 9.26 16.75 -13.36
CA SER A 235 10.60 16.38 -12.96
C SER A 235 11.47 16.09 -14.18
N GLY A 236 12.75 16.37 -14.13
CA GLY A 236 13.69 16.04 -15.20
C GLY A 236 14.00 14.53 -15.32
N HIS A 237 13.24 13.65 -14.68
CA HIS A 237 13.51 12.22 -14.59
C HIS A 237 12.50 11.41 -15.41
N ALA A 238 13.01 10.36 -16.09
CA ALA A 238 12.15 9.44 -16.86
C ALA A 238 11.37 8.45 -15.98
N TRP A 239 11.70 8.37 -14.70
CA TRP A 239 11.13 7.43 -13.73
C TRP A 239 10.65 8.14 -12.46
N VAL A 240 9.86 7.46 -11.65
CA VAL A 240 9.47 7.94 -10.32
C VAL A 240 10.72 8.26 -9.50
N ALA A 241 10.79 9.46 -8.94
CA ALA A 241 11.96 9.96 -8.23
C ALA A 241 11.96 9.47 -6.77
N TRP A 242 12.15 8.17 -6.55
CA TRP A 242 12.04 7.50 -5.25
C TRP A 242 12.90 8.12 -4.13
N ASP A 243 14.09 8.58 -4.47
CA ASP A 243 15.04 9.17 -3.50
C ASP A 243 15.09 10.69 -3.61
N TRP A 244 14.12 11.32 -4.28
CA TRP A 244 14.05 12.77 -4.49
C TRP A 244 15.34 13.38 -5.00
N PRO A 245 15.95 12.86 -6.10
CA PRO A 245 17.20 13.38 -6.62
C PRO A 245 17.08 14.83 -7.12
N GLU A 246 18.23 15.49 -7.29
CA GLU A 246 18.28 16.84 -7.86
C GLU A 246 17.52 16.94 -9.19
N GLY A 247 16.74 18.01 -9.36
CA GLY A 247 15.88 18.21 -10.54
C GLY A 247 14.47 17.61 -10.41
N THR A 248 14.17 16.89 -9.33
CA THR A 248 12.81 16.42 -9.05
C THR A 248 11.91 17.62 -8.74
N SER A 249 10.67 17.60 -9.30
CA SER A 249 9.62 18.52 -8.88
C SER A 249 9.23 18.22 -7.43
N VAL A 250 9.52 19.17 -6.54
CA VAL A 250 9.28 19.02 -5.09
C VAL A 250 7.87 19.48 -4.76
N PRO A 251 7.09 18.70 -3.99
CA PRO A 251 5.75 19.07 -3.57
C PRO A 251 5.74 20.33 -2.69
N PRO A 252 4.69 21.16 -2.74
CA PRO A 252 4.51 22.29 -1.84
C PRO A 252 4.13 21.83 -0.42
N GLN A 253 4.26 22.73 0.57
CA GLN A 253 3.93 22.44 1.97
C GLN A 253 2.51 21.89 2.13
N SER A 254 1.55 22.41 1.37
CA SER A 254 0.16 21.94 1.40
C SER A 254 -0.01 20.45 1.04
N TYR A 255 0.86 19.91 0.20
CA TYR A 255 0.86 18.48 -0.13
C TYR A 255 1.37 17.64 1.04
N TYR A 256 2.46 18.08 1.71
CA TYR A 256 2.96 17.43 2.91
C TYR A 256 1.94 17.47 4.06
N ASP A 257 1.27 18.61 4.26
CA ASP A 257 0.24 18.77 5.27
C ASP A 257 -0.97 17.85 4.97
N ASN A 258 -1.43 17.81 3.73
CA ASN A 258 -2.52 16.90 3.30
C ASN A 258 -2.15 15.42 3.49
N PHE A 259 -0.93 15.02 3.13
CA PHE A 259 -0.45 13.66 3.36
C PHE A 259 -0.43 13.31 4.85
N PHE A 260 0.05 14.22 5.69
CA PHE A 260 0.05 14.06 7.15
C PHE A 260 -1.38 13.89 7.67
N ASP A 261 -2.28 14.82 7.34
CA ASP A 261 -3.65 14.82 7.82
C ASP A 261 -4.41 13.54 7.38
N ARG A 262 -4.28 13.11 6.13
CA ARG A 262 -4.87 11.86 5.63
C ARG A 262 -4.35 10.64 6.38
N THR A 263 -3.04 10.55 6.55
CA THR A 263 -2.41 9.38 7.20
C THR A 263 -2.77 9.32 8.69
N VAL A 264 -2.79 10.47 9.38
CA VAL A 264 -3.21 10.57 10.78
C VAL A 264 -4.70 10.28 10.96
N ASP A 265 -5.57 10.76 10.06
CA ASP A 265 -7.00 10.41 10.06
C ASP A 265 -7.21 8.88 9.96
N MET A 266 -6.47 8.22 9.07
CA MET A 266 -6.49 6.77 8.92
C MET A 266 -6.00 6.06 10.19
N ILE A 267 -4.87 6.47 10.74
CA ILE A 267 -4.30 5.89 11.98
C ILE A 267 -5.29 6.04 13.14
N ASN A 268 -5.87 7.23 13.30
CA ASN A 268 -6.81 7.53 14.38
C ASN A 268 -8.15 6.78 14.25
N LYS A 269 -8.60 6.49 13.02
CA LYS A 269 -9.85 5.76 12.78
C LYS A 269 -9.74 4.25 12.96
N TYR A 270 -8.64 3.65 12.46
CA TYR A 270 -8.54 2.19 12.35
C TYR A 270 -7.53 1.56 13.30
N HIS A 271 -6.72 2.38 13.98
CA HIS A 271 -5.72 1.91 14.95
C HIS A 271 -4.93 0.69 14.44
N PRO A 272 -4.27 0.78 13.26
CA PRO A 272 -3.53 -0.34 12.71
C PRO A 272 -2.41 -0.79 13.66
N ASP A 273 -2.08 -2.08 13.64
CA ASP A 273 -0.94 -2.63 14.36
C ASP A 273 0.37 -2.47 13.56
N LEU A 274 0.24 -2.34 12.23
CA LEU A 274 1.36 -2.18 11.32
C LEU A 274 1.03 -1.07 10.29
N VAL A 275 2.04 -0.27 9.95
CA VAL A 275 1.96 0.72 8.87
C VAL A 275 3.15 0.52 7.92
N TYR A 276 2.86 0.43 6.65
CA TYR A 276 3.83 0.28 5.57
C TYR A 276 3.81 1.51 4.68
N PHE A 277 4.98 2.06 4.40
CA PHE A 277 5.14 3.10 3.39
C PHE A 277 5.90 2.55 2.20
N ASP A 278 5.34 2.74 1.01
CA ASP A 278 6.03 2.40 -0.23
C ASP A 278 6.95 3.54 -0.64
N ASP A 279 7.99 3.70 0.14
CA ASP A 279 9.02 4.71 0.02
C ASP A 279 10.41 4.09 0.15
N SER A 280 11.47 4.86 -0.12
CA SER A 280 12.84 4.40 0.11
C SER A 280 13.14 4.24 1.60
N VAL A 281 12.94 5.29 2.39
CA VAL A 281 13.16 5.27 3.85
C VAL A 281 11.85 5.54 4.58
N LEU A 282 11.34 6.76 4.49
CA LEU A 282 10.04 7.22 4.96
C LEU A 282 9.48 8.25 3.97
N PRO A 283 8.16 8.50 3.98
CA PRO A 283 7.55 9.50 3.10
C PRO A 283 8.29 10.83 3.10
N PHE A 284 8.67 11.28 1.90
CA PHE A 284 9.39 12.53 1.62
C PHE A 284 10.80 12.65 2.20
N TRP A 285 11.35 11.62 2.83
CA TRP A 285 12.74 11.64 3.27
C TRP A 285 13.72 11.59 2.08
N PRO A 286 14.81 12.42 2.02
CA PRO A 286 15.26 13.35 3.07
C PRO A 286 14.80 14.81 2.87
N ILE A 287 13.88 15.11 1.96
CA ILE A 287 13.52 16.49 1.59
C ILE A 287 12.50 17.14 2.56
N ASN A 288 11.79 16.33 3.35
CA ASN A 288 10.83 16.79 4.35
C ASN A 288 10.72 15.78 5.51
N ASP A 289 10.35 16.26 6.69
CA ASP A 289 10.23 15.48 7.92
C ASP A 289 8.82 14.91 8.19
N THR A 290 7.90 15.03 7.24
CA THR A 290 6.51 14.56 7.38
C THR A 290 6.43 13.08 7.74
N GLY A 291 7.28 12.23 7.13
CA GLY A 291 7.36 10.81 7.48
C GLY A 291 7.72 10.59 8.96
N LEU A 292 8.69 11.35 9.49
CA LEU A 292 9.07 11.30 10.90
C LEU A 292 7.92 11.75 11.82
N LYS A 293 7.18 12.79 11.44
CA LYS A 293 6.00 13.28 12.18
C LYS A 293 4.89 12.22 12.24
N VAL A 294 4.64 11.53 11.13
CA VAL A 294 3.65 10.43 11.10
C VAL A 294 4.08 9.27 11.99
N VAL A 295 5.35 8.84 11.93
CA VAL A 295 5.85 7.74 12.77
C VAL A 295 5.79 8.12 14.26
N SER A 296 6.21 9.32 14.60
CA SER A 296 6.12 9.84 15.98
C SER A 296 4.68 9.84 16.50
N HIS A 297 3.72 10.36 15.71
CA HIS A 297 2.30 10.32 16.04
C HIS A 297 1.82 8.89 16.26
N TYR A 298 2.12 7.99 15.33
CA TYR A 298 1.67 6.61 15.35
C TYR A 298 2.19 5.85 16.57
N TYR A 299 3.47 6.00 16.92
CA TYR A 299 4.05 5.37 18.11
C TYR A 299 3.42 5.90 19.39
N ASN A 300 3.28 7.23 19.52
CA ASN A 300 2.68 7.84 20.71
C ASN A 300 1.20 7.43 20.87
N GLN A 301 0.43 7.45 19.79
CA GLN A 301 -0.97 7.04 19.78
C GLN A 301 -1.10 5.54 20.15
N ASN A 302 -0.26 4.69 19.58
CA ASN A 302 -0.25 3.27 19.91
C ASN A 302 0.09 3.01 21.38
N MET A 303 1.09 3.68 21.93
CA MET A 303 1.41 3.62 23.37
C MET A 303 0.24 4.06 24.25
N LYS A 304 -0.46 5.12 23.88
CA LYS A 304 -1.64 5.59 24.59
C LYS A 304 -2.74 4.53 24.64
N LEU A 305 -3.00 3.86 23.52
CA LEU A 305 -3.98 2.76 23.43
C LEU A 305 -3.55 1.53 24.23
N HIS A 306 -2.25 1.25 24.33
CA HIS A 306 -1.68 0.07 24.97
C HIS A 306 -1.08 0.37 26.37
N LYS A 307 -1.58 1.41 27.05
CA LYS A 307 -1.21 1.73 28.45
C LYS A 307 0.31 1.90 28.65
N GLY A 308 0.97 2.55 27.69
CA GLY A 308 2.40 2.84 27.73
C GLY A 308 3.30 1.80 27.04
N ASN A 309 2.74 0.71 26.53
CA ASN A 309 3.50 -0.27 25.76
C ASN A 309 3.41 0.00 24.27
N LEU A 310 4.52 -0.02 23.56
CA LEU A 310 4.55 0.11 22.11
C LEU A 310 4.38 -1.26 21.45
N ASN A 311 3.29 -1.44 20.71
CA ASN A 311 2.98 -2.66 19.96
C ASN A 311 2.91 -2.41 18.44
N ALA A 312 3.30 -1.22 17.98
CA ALA A 312 3.25 -0.80 16.59
C ALA A 312 4.46 -1.27 15.79
N VAL A 313 4.27 -1.47 14.49
CA VAL A 313 5.36 -1.77 13.55
C VAL A 313 5.27 -0.81 12.35
N VAL A 314 6.40 -0.20 11.99
CA VAL A 314 6.55 0.62 10.78
C VAL A 314 7.68 0.05 9.93
N PHE A 315 7.55 0.12 8.62
CA PHE A 315 8.51 -0.43 7.67
C PHE A 315 9.15 0.66 6.80
N GLY A 316 10.39 0.43 6.42
CA GLY A 316 11.12 1.21 5.43
C GLY A 316 12.12 0.33 4.68
N LYS A 317 12.48 0.70 3.44
CA LYS A 317 13.24 -0.18 2.52
C LYS A 317 14.74 0.08 2.54
N LYS A 318 15.21 1.23 2.10
CA LYS A 318 16.64 1.57 1.98
C LYS A 318 17.20 2.11 3.31
N LEU A 319 17.22 1.29 4.35
CA LEU A 319 17.58 1.72 5.70
C LEU A 319 19.09 1.61 5.96
N GLU A 320 19.72 2.71 6.34
CA GLU A 320 21.01 2.71 7.02
C GLU A 320 20.90 2.11 8.42
N ALA A 321 22.03 1.75 9.03
CA ALA A 321 22.05 1.14 10.37
C ALA A 321 21.25 1.95 11.42
N LYS A 322 21.42 3.29 11.43
CA LYS A 322 20.69 4.18 12.35
C LYS A 322 19.17 4.16 12.16
N HIS A 323 18.69 3.98 10.90
CA HIS A 323 17.27 3.92 10.59
C HIS A 323 16.65 2.60 11.05
N LYS A 324 17.42 1.49 11.00
CA LYS A 324 17.01 0.16 11.48
C LYS A 324 16.83 0.11 13.01
N GLU A 325 17.27 1.14 13.74
CA GLU A 325 16.96 1.31 15.17
C GLU A 325 15.53 1.86 15.38
N ALA A 326 14.99 2.60 14.41
CA ALA A 326 13.75 3.33 14.54
C ALA A 326 12.53 2.64 13.91
N ILE A 327 12.73 1.87 12.85
CA ILE A 327 11.70 1.18 12.08
C ILE A 327 12.23 -0.17 11.57
N VAL A 328 11.33 -1.06 11.18
CA VAL A 328 11.68 -2.40 10.68
C VAL A 328 12.11 -2.32 9.21
N TRP A 329 13.20 -2.98 8.89
CA TRP A 329 13.67 -3.07 7.51
C TRP A 329 12.79 -4.02 6.69
N ASP A 330 12.27 -3.52 5.57
CA ASP A 330 11.55 -4.29 4.56
C ASP A 330 12.39 -4.44 3.29
N VAL A 331 12.45 -5.63 2.75
CA VAL A 331 13.16 -5.96 1.51
C VAL A 331 12.15 -6.34 0.45
N GLU A 332 12.02 -5.55 -0.60
CA GLU A 332 11.08 -5.89 -1.66
C GLU A 332 11.66 -6.97 -2.59
N LYS A 333 10.91 -8.09 -2.75
CA LYS A 333 11.26 -9.21 -3.65
C LYS A 333 12.72 -9.64 -3.52
N GLY A 334 13.16 -9.87 -2.28
CA GLY A 334 14.53 -10.27 -2.02
C GLY A 334 14.75 -10.83 -0.62
N VAL A 335 15.89 -11.48 -0.43
CA VAL A 335 16.31 -12.07 0.84
C VAL A 335 17.78 -11.76 1.09
N PRO A 336 18.17 -11.25 2.27
CA PRO A 336 19.58 -11.11 2.64
C PRO A 336 20.34 -12.43 2.53
N SER A 337 21.60 -12.38 2.12
CA SER A 337 22.47 -13.57 2.06
C SER A 337 22.75 -14.16 3.46
N GLU A 338 22.73 -13.31 4.51
CA GLU A 338 23.09 -13.66 5.86
C GLU A 338 21.92 -13.48 6.85
N CYS A 339 22.01 -14.18 7.99
CA CYS A 339 21.10 -13.96 9.11
C CYS A 339 21.24 -12.54 9.64
N GLN A 340 20.11 -11.90 9.93
CA GLN A 340 20.05 -10.52 10.43
C GLN A 340 19.89 -10.51 11.95
N ASP A 341 20.63 -9.63 12.65
CA ASP A 341 20.53 -9.48 14.10
C ASP A 341 19.15 -8.97 14.53
N LYS A 342 18.58 -8.03 13.77
CA LYS A 342 17.25 -7.48 13.98
C LYS A 342 16.19 -8.20 13.15
N ALA A 343 14.97 -8.24 13.66
CA ALA A 343 13.83 -8.70 12.86
C ALA A 343 13.63 -7.78 11.65
N TRP A 344 13.32 -8.38 10.53
CA TRP A 344 13.10 -7.72 9.25
C TRP A 344 11.93 -8.37 8.52
N GLN A 345 11.49 -7.79 7.43
CA GLN A 345 10.45 -8.34 6.57
C GLN A 345 10.91 -8.38 5.12
N THR A 346 10.40 -9.32 4.36
CA THR A 346 10.35 -9.21 2.91
C THR A 346 8.91 -9.22 2.45
N CYS A 347 8.59 -8.38 1.47
CA CYS A 347 7.33 -8.44 0.76
C CYS A 347 7.53 -9.00 -0.65
N SER A 348 6.63 -9.89 -1.06
CA SER A 348 6.59 -10.49 -2.40
C SER A 348 5.15 -10.78 -2.79
N CYS A 349 4.91 -11.14 -4.04
CA CYS A 349 3.56 -11.46 -4.55
C CYS A 349 3.51 -12.85 -5.17
N LEU A 350 2.32 -13.45 -5.22
CA LEU A 350 2.12 -14.73 -5.90
C LEU A 350 2.40 -14.62 -7.40
N GLY A 351 1.90 -13.58 -8.04
CA GLY A 351 2.13 -13.26 -9.44
C GLY A 351 2.65 -11.84 -9.60
N THR A 352 1.76 -10.89 -9.80
CA THR A 352 2.00 -9.46 -9.85
C THR A 352 1.44 -8.78 -8.59
N TRP A 353 1.75 -7.50 -8.33
CA TRP A 353 1.18 -6.78 -7.19
C TRP A 353 -0.32 -6.54 -7.39
N HIS A 354 -0.71 -5.93 -8.51
CA HIS A 354 -2.10 -5.81 -8.95
C HIS A 354 -2.43 -6.95 -9.91
N TYR A 355 -3.67 -7.44 -9.87
CA TYR A 355 -4.10 -8.57 -10.69
C TYR A 355 -3.81 -8.37 -12.18
N ASN A 356 -3.25 -9.40 -12.79
CA ASN A 356 -2.94 -9.46 -14.21
C ASN A 356 -3.54 -10.73 -14.82
N ARG A 357 -4.44 -10.58 -15.78
CA ARG A 357 -5.09 -11.68 -16.47
C ARG A 357 -4.10 -12.63 -17.15
N SER A 358 -3.02 -12.06 -17.73
CA SER A 358 -1.97 -12.89 -18.35
C SER A 358 -1.25 -13.76 -17.33
N ALA A 359 -1.12 -13.33 -16.07
CA ALA A 359 -0.55 -14.18 -15.04
C ALA A 359 -1.39 -15.44 -14.79
N TYR A 360 -2.72 -15.31 -14.87
CA TYR A 360 -3.63 -16.45 -14.82
C TYR A 360 -3.55 -17.31 -16.09
N GLU A 361 -3.63 -16.71 -17.25
CA GLU A 361 -3.67 -17.43 -18.53
C GLU A 361 -2.37 -18.22 -18.79
N ASP A 362 -1.22 -17.60 -18.56
CA ASP A 362 0.11 -18.16 -18.79
C ASP A 362 0.72 -18.85 -17.57
N ASN A 363 -0.02 -18.90 -16.46
CA ASN A 363 0.39 -19.54 -15.19
C ASN A 363 1.73 -19.03 -14.62
N TRP A 364 1.85 -17.71 -14.41
CA TRP A 364 3.06 -17.09 -13.84
C TRP A 364 3.12 -17.14 -12.31
N TYR A 365 2.15 -17.73 -11.65
CA TYR A 365 2.12 -17.80 -10.21
C TYR A 365 3.27 -18.60 -9.63
N LYS A 366 3.82 -18.14 -8.51
CA LYS A 366 4.68 -18.95 -7.67
C LYS A 366 3.90 -20.18 -7.18
N SER A 367 4.50 -21.35 -7.25
CA SER A 367 3.90 -22.55 -6.65
C SER A 367 3.87 -22.44 -5.12
N ALA A 368 3.02 -23.22 -4.47
CA ALA A 368 3.01 -23.34 -3.00
C ALA A 368 4.40 -23.76 -2.48
N GLU A 369 5.08 -24.69 -3.16
CA GLU A 369 6.45 -25.12 -2.84
C GLU A 369 7.43 -23.93 -2.86
N THR A 370 7.38 -23.09 -3.90
CA THR A 370 8.23 -21.89 -3.99
C THR A 370 8.01 -20.95 -2.82
N VAL A 371 6.75 -20.68 -2.48
CA VAL A 371 6.41 -19.79 -1.35
C VAL A 371 6.86 -20.38 -0.02
N ILE A 372 6.69 -21.68 0.18
CA ILE A 372 7.13 -22.39 1.38
C ILE A 372 8.66 -22.35 1.53
N HIS A 373 9.40 -22.60 0.46
CA HIS A 373 10.86 -22.50 0.45
C HIS A 373 11.34 -21.08 0.78
N MET A 374 10.70 -20.05 0.18
CA MET A 374 10.97 -18.65 0.52
C MET A 374 10.73 -18.38 2.01
N LEU A 375 9.59 -18.82 2.55
CA LEU A 375 9.23 -18.60 3.94
C LEU A 375 10.25 -19.25 4.90
N ILE A 376 10.65 -20.49 4.63
CA ILE A 376 11.62 -21.24 5.45
C ILE A 376 12.97 -20.50 5.47
N ASP A 377 13.47 -20.07 4.29
CA ASP A 377 14.74 -19.34 4.20
C ASP A 377 14.68 -17.99 4.92
N ILE A 378 13.61 -17.23 4.74
CA ILE A 378 13.39 -15.93 5.39
C ILE A 378 13.36 -16.09 6.92
N VAL A 379 12.62 -17.08 7.42
CA VAL A 379 12.45 -17.33 8.87
C VAL A 379 13.77 -17.78 9.51
N SER A 380 14.56 -18.60 8.82
CA SER A 380 15.89 -19.02 9.30
C SER A 380 16.86 -17.84 9.45
N LYS A 381 16.65 -16.75 8.69
CA LYS A 381 17.45 -15.52 8.71
C LYS A 381 16.84 -14.38 9.55
N ASN A 382 15.94 -14.72 10.50
CA ASN A 382 15.26 -13.77 11.41
C ASN A 382 14.19 -12.88 10.75
N GLY A 383 13.69 -13.27 9.57
CA GLY A 383 12.72 -12.49 8.82
C GLY A 383 11.28 -12.93 8.98
N ASN A 384 10.38 -12.10 8.45
CA ASN A 384 8.97 -12.36 8.21
C ASN A 384 8.68 -12.25 6.70
N LEU A 385 7.82 -13.11 6.18
CA LEU A 385 7.30 -12.99 4.81
C LEU A 385 5.93 -12.30 4.83
N LEU A 386 5.78 -11.24 4.05
CA LEU A 386 4.51 -10.62 3.70
C LEU A 386 4.18 -10.99 2.24
N LEU A 387 3.24 -11.91 2.05
CA LEU A 387 2.85 -12.42 0.74
C LEU A 387 1.63 -11.66 0.20
N SER A 388 1.80 -10.94 -0.89
CA SER A 388 0.67 -10.32 -1.60
C SER A 388 -0.07 -11.35 -2.45
N VAL A 389 -1.39 -11.38 -2.28
CA VAL A 389 -2.33 -12.15 -3.10
C VAL A 389 -3.08 -11.15 -3.98
N PRO A 390 -2.81 -11.12 -5.29
CA PRO A 390 -3.51 -10.21 -6.21
C PRO A 390 -5.01 -10.50 -6.22
N MET A 391 -5.81 -9.46 -6.39
CA MET A 391 -7.27 -9.61 -6.44
C MET A 391 -7.82 -8.96 -7.71
N LYS A 392 -8.82 -9.61 -8.32
CA LYS A 392 -9.57 -9.05 -9.46
C LYS A 392 -10.30 -7.76 -9.06
N GLY A 393 -10.59 -6.91 -10.05
CA GLY A 393 -11.36 -5.68 -9.82
C GLY A 393 -12.70 -5.93 -9.13
N ASN A 394 -13.36 -7.06 -9.40
CA ASN A 394 -14.63 -7.45 -8.77
C ASN A 394 -14.51 -7.87 -7.29
N GLY A 395 -13.29 -7.99 -6.75
CA GLY A 395 -13.03 -8.32 -5.35
C GLY A 395 -12.87 -9.81 -5.05
N THR A 396 -12.63 -10.64 -6.05
CA THR A 396 -12.33 -12.07 -5.87
C THR A 396 -10.87 -12.37 -6.17
N ILE A 397 -10.35 -13.46 -5.65
CA ILE A 397 -9.14 -14.13 -6.15
C ILE A 397 -9.55 -15.18 -7.18
N ASP A 398 -8.62 -15.68 -7.99
CA ASP A 398 -8.92 -16.76 -8.93
C ASP A 398 -8.72 -18.16 -8.33
N ASP A 399 -9.11 -19.19 -9.05
CA ASP A 399 -9.05 -20.57 -8.61
C ASP A 399 -7.62 -21.10 -8.45
N LYS A 400 -6.66 -20.61 -9.25
CA LYS A 400 -5.24 -20.98 -9.13
C LYS A 400 -4.63 -20.39 -7.86
N GLU A 401 -4.90 -19.12 -7.57
CA GLU A 401 -4.48 -18.47 -6.33
C GLU A 401 -5.09 -19.16 -5.11
N GLU A 402 -6.40 -19.46 -5.15
CA GLU A 402 -7.08 -20.15 -4.07
C GLU A 402 -6.45 -21.54 -3.83
N LYS A 403 -6.15 -22.30 -4.87
CA LYS A 403 -5.48 -23.59 -4.78
C LYS A 403 -4.08 -23.49 -4.16
N ILE A 404 -3.29 -22.50 -4.56
CA ILE A 404 -1.96 -22.26 -3.96
C ILE A 404 -2.08 -21.98 -2.46
N LEU A 405 -3.04 -21.14 -2.07
CA LEU A 405 -3.29 -20.82 -0.65
C LEU A 405 -3.74 -22.05 0.14
N GLU A 406 -4.56 -22.92 -0.43
CA GLU A 406 -4.97 -24.19 0.18
C GLU A 406 -3.80 -25.16 0.36
N ASP A 407 -2.90 -25.25 -0.61
CA ASP A 407 -1.71 -26.10 -0.52
C ASP A 407 -0.74 -25.59 0.54
N ILE A 408 -0.54 -24.26 0.65
CA ILE A 408 0.23 -23.67 1.74
C ILE A 408 -0.45 -23.95 3.09
N ALA A 409 -1.79 -23.85 3.17
CA ALA A 409 -2.54 -24.14 4.39
C ALA A 409 -2.33 -25.58 4.86
N ALA A 410 -2.42 -26.55 3.94
CA ALA A 410 -2.20 -27.96 4.24
C ALA A 410 -0.78 -28.24 4.77
N TRP A 411 0.23 -27.59 4.19
CA TRP A 411 1.60 -27.70 4.66
C TRP A 411 1.78 -27.05 6.04
N MET A 412 1.18 -25.87 6.26
CA MET A 412 1.27 -25.12 7.52
C MET A 412 0.59 -25.83 8.69
N GLU A 413 -0.49 -26.57 8.45
CA GLU A 413 -1.18 -27.35 9.46
C GLU A 413 -0.24 -28.39 10.10
N VAL A 414 0.67 -28.96 9.32
CA VAL A 414 1.63 -29.97 9.79
C VAL A 414 2.92 -29.33 10.29
N ASN A 415 3.44 -28.33 9.59
CA ASN A 415 4.82 -27.85 9.76
C ASN A 415 4.91 -26.47 10.47
N GLY A 416 3.79 -25.84 10.75
CA GLY A 416 3.76 -24.48 11.34
C GLY A 416 4.47 -24.36 12.69
N GLU A 417 4.68 -25.48 13.42
CA GLU A 417 5.45 -25.49 14.66
C GLU A 417 6.91 -25.06 14.45
N GLY A 418 7.52 -25.48 13.33
CA GLY A 418 8.88 -25.10 12.95
C GLY A 418 8.99 -23.69 12.33
N ILE A 419 7.86 -23.00 12.12
CA ILE A 419 7.83 -21.65 11.56
C ILE A 419 7.56 -20.61 12.67
N PHE A 420 6.42 -20.73 13.34
CA PHE A 420 5.92 -19.72 14.27
C PHE A 420 6.62 -19.75 15.63
N ASP A 421 6.81 -18.56 16.22
CA ASP A 421 7.44 -18.38 17.53
C ASP A 421 8.91 -18.85 17.57
N THR A 422 9.55 -19.03 16.41
CA THR A 422 10.93 -19.46 16.27
C THR A 422 11.92 -18.30 16.27
N ARG A 423 13.20 -18.62 16.47
CA ARG A 423 14.34 -17.70 16.37
C ARG A 423 15.46 -18.37 15.56
N PRO A 424 16.34 -17.60 14.92
CA PRO A 424 17.52 -18.17 14.28
C PRO A 424 18.34 -19.02 15.24
N TRP A 425 18.95 -20.06 14.71
CA TRP A 425 19.98 -20.80 15.39
C TRP A 425 21.36 -20.18 15.13
N CYS A 426 22.44 -20.73 15.68
CA CYS A 426 23.80 -20.22 15.51
C CYS A 426 24.29 -20.27 14.04
N ILE A 427 23.74 -21.18 13.23
CA ILE A 427 23.84 -21.21 11.78
C ILE A 427 22.41 -21.25 11.21
N TYR A 428 22.14 -20.50 10.15
CA TYR A 428 20.80 -20.43 9.56
C TYR A 428 20.52 -21.58 8.60
N GLY A 429 21.58 -22.22 8.07
CA GLY A 429 21.40 -23.31 7.10
C GLY A 429 22.69 -23.94 6.66
N GLU A 430 22.56 -25.01 5.89
CA GLU A 430 23.60 -25.77 5.21
C GLU A 430 23.16 -26.10 3.78
N GLY A 431 24.11 -26.45 2.93
CA GLY A 431 23.88 -26.89 1.56
C GLY A 431 24.24 -25.85 0.50
N PRO A 432 24.15 -26.21 -0.78
CA PRO A 432 24.64 -25.40 -1.91
C PRO A 432 24.08 -24.00 -1.97
N SER A 433 22.82 -23.81 -1.56
CA SER A 433 22.17 -22.49 -1.61
C SER A 433 22.73 -21.49 -0.59
N THR A 434 23.41 -21.95 0.48
CA THR A 434 24.08 -21.05 1.42
C THR A 434 25.42 -20.54 0.88
N GLU A 435 26.08 -21.32 0.04
CA GLU A 435 27.38 -20.98 -0.57
C GLU A 435 27.22 -20.06 -1.78
N THR A 436 26.09 -20.15 -2.48
CA THR A 436 25.80 -19.42 -3.72
C THR A 436 24.80 -18.27 -3.55
N ALA A 437 24.47 -17.91 -2.29
CA ALA A 437 23.51 -16.85 -2.01
C ALA A 437 23.97 -15.51 -2.61
N ILE A 438 23.11 -14.91 -3.44
CA ILE A 438 23.38 -13.64 -4.09
C ILE A 438 23.03 -12.51 -3.11
N PRO A 439 23.98 -11.61 -2.78
CA PRO A 439 23.69 -10.45 -1.95
C PRO A 439 22.59 -9.56 -2.54
N LEU A 440 21.91 -8.82 -1.67
CA LEU A 440 20.97 -7.78 -2.10
C LEU A 440 21.70 -6.69 -2.84
N ASP A 441 21.11 -6.21 -3.93
CA ASP A 441 21.57 -5.06 -4.69
C ASP A 441 20.62 -3.87 -4.43
N GLY A 442 21.15 -2.79 -3.84
CA GLY A 442 20.39 -1.57 -3.56
C GLY A 442 19.13 -1.80 -2.72
N ALA A 443 17.96 -1.69 -3.34
CA ALA A 443 16.67 -1.82 -2.65
C ALA A 443 16.22 -3.27 -2.38
N GLY A 444 16.97 -4.26 -2.84
CA GLY A 444 16.60 -5.68 -2.70
C GLY A 444 16.58 -6.43 -4.03
N PHE A 445 15.43 -6.83 -4.53
CA PHE A 445 15.18 -7.43 -5.86
C PHE A 445 16.16 -8.55 -6.31
N ASN A 446 16.53 -9.46 -5.38
CA ASN A 446 17.28 -10.66 -5.75
C ASN A 446 16.40 -11.91 -5.87
N GLU A 447 15.08 -11.77 -5.76
CA GLU A 447 14.12 -12.87 -5.93
C GLU A 447 14.27 -13.49 -7.33
N GLY A 448 14.32 -14.82 -7.37
CA GLY A 448 14.51 -15.57 -8.62
C GLY A 448 15.94 -15.55 -9.20
N LYS A 449 16.88 -14.84 -8.57
CA LYS A 449 18.29 -14.82 -9.00
C LYS A 449 19.12 -15.92 -8.34
N ASN A 450 18.72 -16.39 -7.17
CA ASN A 450 19.39 -17.50 -6.48
C ASN A 450 19.14 -18.84 -7.18
N ALA A 451 20.07 -19.77 -7.03
CA ALA A 451 19.89 -21.13 -7.53
C ALA A 451 18.70 -21.80 -6.82
N PRO A 452 17.95 -22.67 -7.51
CA PRO A 452 16.88 -23.45 -6.89
C PRO A 452 17.39 -24.28 -5.72
N TYR A 453 16.57 -24.42 -4.69
CA TYR A 453 16.87 -25.31 -3.56
C TYR A 453 16.92 -26.77 -4.01
N THR A 454 17.77 -27.54 -3.35
CA THR A 454 17.95 -28.98 -3.58
C THR A 454 17.65 -29.75 -2.30
N SER A 455 17.58 -31.08 -2.36
CA SER A 455 17.45 -31.94 -1.19
C SER A 455 18.65 -31.89 -0.22
N ALA A 456 19.75 -31.25 -0.61
CA ALA A 456 20.91 -31.03 0.24
C ALA A 456 20.85 -29.71 1.02
N ASP A 457 19.88 -28.86 0.73
CA ASP A 457 19.68 -27.59 1.44
C ASP A 457 18.86 -27.78 2.69
N ILE A 458 19.40 -27.37 3.83
CA ILE A 458 18.77 -27.43 5.14
C ILE A 458 18.71 -26.02 5.73
N ARG A 459 17.64 -25.71 6.45
CA ARG A 459 17.48 -24.46 7.22
C ARG A 459 17.17 -24.77 8.66
N PHE A 460 17.75 -23.99 9.58
CA PHE A 460 17.66 -24.22 11.00
C PHE A 460 16.98 -23.08 11.73
N VAL A 461 16.08 -23.41 12.64
CA VAL A 461 15.49 -22.47 13.61
C VAL A 461 15.38 -23.14 14.96
N LYS A 462 15.32 -22.34 16.04
CA LYS A 462 15.10 -22.84 17.41
C LYS A 462 13.80 -22.32 18.01
N LYS A 463 13.17 -23.14 18.83
CA LYS A 463 12.02 -22.78 19.66
C LYS A 463 12.21 -23.36 21.07
N GLY A 464 12.50 -22.48 22.02
CA GLY A 464 12.90 -22.92 23.34
C GLY A 464 14.16 -23.82 23.31
N LYS A 465 14.03 -25.08 23.73
CA LYS A 465 15.11 -26.06 23.72
C LYS A 465 15.19 -26.93 22.45
N TYR A 466 14.24 -26.78 21.55
CA TYR A 466 14.16 -27.61 20.34
C TYR A 466 14.82 -26.89 19.14
N LEU A 467 15.47 -27.69 18.31
CA LEU A 467 16.00 -27.32 17.00
C LEU A 467 15.11 -27.99 15.95
N TYR A 468 14.72 -27.19 14.97
CA TYR A 468 13.92 -27.61 13.81
C TYR A 468 14.73 -27.42 12.55
#